data_b15e79d6113cd80bfa186f6414e15a55
#
_entry.id   b15e79d6113cd80bfa186f6414e15a55
#
_cell.length_a   1.000
_cell.length_b   1.000
_cell.length_c   1.000
_cell.angle_alpha   90.00
_cell.angle_beta   90.00
_cell.angle_gamma   90.00
#
_symmetry.space_group_name_H-M   'P 1'
#
loop_
_entity.id
_entity.type
_entity.pdbx_description
1 polymer ?
#
loop_
_entity_poly.entity_id
_entity_poly.type
_entity_poly.pdbx_seq_one_letter_code
_entity_poly.pdbx_strand_id
1 'polypeptide(L)'
;MSGNLYARFNPLHAAPNLLTVLRICLAPFLVSAILENRYGLSFALFVAAGLTDALDGTLARWLKQRTVLGQYLDPVADKLLLSTLFLVLTHKNLIGVTVTALVFGRDLAILLVAAILYAAVGRREFRPSLFGKLNTVAQVAAVAVVLLHQIYDARWVVTLRTLALDATIILTVASGLHYAWMVTRRMAAPGIDGVGPGR
;
A
#
# COMPACT_ATOMS: atom_id res chain seq x y z
N MET A 1 -24.68 32.61 -25.02
CA MET A 1 -23.77 31.44 -24.83
C MET A 1 -23.37 31.44 -23.34
N SER A 2 -24.22 30.88 -22.47
CA SER A 2 -23.97 30.71 -21.05
C SER A 2 -23.78 29.21 -20.77
N GLY A 3 -22.53 28.76 -20.98
CA GLY A 3 -22.16 27.38 -20.73
C GLY A 3 -22.12 27.07 -19.24
N ASN A 4 -22.85 26.06 -18.85
CA ASN A 4 -23.04 25.49 -17.54
C ASN A 4 -21.71 25.36 -16.74
N LEU A 5 -21.35 26.34 -15.94
CA LEU A 5 -20.29 26.27 -14.92
C LEU A 5 -20.68 25.38 -13.73
N TYR A 6 -21.96 25.04 -13.57
CA TYR A 6 -22.50 24.22 -12.48
C TYR A 6 -22.34 22.70 -12.69
N ALA A 7 -21.91 22.24 -13.87
CA ALA A 7 -21.72 20.80 -14.14
C ALA A 7 -20.40 20.23 -13.59
N ARG A 8 -19.53 21.04 -12.98
CA ARG A 8 -18.18 20.62 -12.54
C ARG A 8 -18.05 20.23 -11.07
N PHE A 9 -19.04 20.49 -10.23
CA PHE A 9 -19.04 20.11 -8.83
C PHE A 9 -20.17 19.11 -8.54
N ASN A 10 -19.97 17.87 -9.00
CA ASN A 10 -20.83 16.79 -8.53
C ASN A 10 -20.20 16.24 -7.23
N PRO A 11 -20.80 16.46 -6.04
CA PRO A 11 -20.24 16.04 -4.77
C PRO A 11 -20.01 14.52 -4.69
N LEU A 12 -20.71 13.73 -5.52
CA LEU A 12 -20.51 12.30 -5.65
C LEU A 12 -19.18 11.92 -6.31
N HIS A 13 -18.56 12.82 -7.09
CA HIS A 13 -17.21 12.62 -7.64
C HIS A 13 -16.10 12.93 -6.64
N ALA A 14 -16.43 13.57 -5.52
CA ALA A 14 -15.48 13.92 -4.46
C ALA A 14 -15.35 12.83 -3.39
N ALA A 15 -16.31 11.88 -3.31
CA ALA A 15 -16.36 10.89 -2.25
C ALA A 15 -15.08 10.02 -2.14
N PRO A 16 -14.51 9.42 -3.21
CA PRO A 16 -13.28 8.64 -3.10
C PRO A 16 -12.08 9.48 -2.62
N ASN A 17 -11.99 10.73 -3.12
CA ASN A 17 -10.92 11.64 -2.71
C ASN A 17 -11.04 12.08 -1.24
N LEU A 18 -12.27 12.22 -0.73
CA LEU A 18 -12.53 12.64 0.64
C LEU A 18 -12.01 11.61 1.65
N LEU A 19 -12.14 10.33 1.34
CA LEU A 19 -11.74 9.26 2.26
C LEU A 19 -10.23 9.02 2.21
N THR A 20 -9.57 9.22 1.07
CA THR A 20 -8.09 9.27 1.01
C THR A 20 -7.56 10.44 1.86
N VAL A 21 -8.19 11.62 1.77
CA VAL A 21 -7.84 12.78 2.60
C VAL A 21 -8.08 12.46 4.09
N LEU A 22 -9.21 11.84 4.43
CA LEU A 22 -9.51 11.42 5.80
C LEU A 22 -8.43 10.49 6.34
N ARG A 23 -7.97 9.51 5.55
CA ARG A 23 -6.89 8.58 5.93
C ARG A 23 -5.57 9.33 6.17
N ILE A 24 -5.21 10.26 5.31
CA ILE A 24 -4.02 11.11 5.49
C ILE A 24 -4.15 11.95 6.77
N CYS A 25 -5.35 12.47 7.06
CA CYS A 25 -5.61 13.20 8.30
C CYS A 25 -5.59 12.29 9.54
N LEU A 26 -6.03 11.04 9.45
CA LEU A 26 -6.00 10.08 10.55
C LEU A 26 -4.57 9.59 10.87
N ALA A 27 -3.68 9.56 9.87
CA ALA A 27 -2.31 9.05 10.04
C ALA A 27 -1.54 9.72 11.19
N PRO A 28 -1.48 11.05 11.33
CA PRO A 28 -0.77 11.70 12.42
C PRO A 28 -1.37 11.39 13.80
N PHE A 29 -2.70 11.25 13.90
CA PHE A 29 -3.35 10.87 15.16
C PHE A 29 -3.04 9.43 15.55
N LEU A 30 -3.00 8.52 14.57
CA LEU A 30 -2.62 7.13 14.79
C LEU A 30 -1.16 7.03 15.23
N VAL A 31 -0.25 7.75 14.60
CA VAL A 31 1.17 7.82 14.98
C VAL A 31 1.32 8.39 16.40
N SER A 32 0.66 9.49 16.72
CA SER A 32 0.69 10.10 18.05
C SER A 32 0.19 9.12 19.12
N ALA A 33 -0.94 8.44 18.86
CA ALA A 33 -1.48 7.44 19.78
C ALA A 33 -0.51 6.29 20.06
N ILE A 34 0.25 5.80 19.04
CA ILE A 34 1.28 4.77 19.23
C ILE A 34 2.44 5.32 20.06
N LEU A 35 2.91 6.53 19.76
CA LEU A 35 4.02 7.16 20.47
C LEU A 35 3.69 7.39 21.95
N GLU A 36 2.44 7.75 22.25
CA GLU A 36 1.90 7.93 23.60
C GLU A 36 1.55 6.60 24.31
N ASN A 37 1.81 5.42 23.70
CA ASN A 37 1.45 4.08 24.20
C ASN A 37 -0.06 3.87 24.40
N ARG A 38 -0.90 4.64 23.71
CA ARG A 38 -2.38 4.50 23.71
C ARG A 38 -2.81 3.44 22.71
N TYR A 39 -2.37 2.19 22.90
CA TYR A 39 -2.51 1.12 21.93
C TYR A 39 -3.97 0.77 21.60
N GLY A 40 -4.89 0.89 22.58
CA GLY A 40 -6.33 0.68 22.33
C GLY A 40 -6.89 1.69 21.32
N LEU A 41 -6.54 2.99 21.48
CA LEU A 41 -6.90 4.04 20.54
C LEU A 41 -6.23 3.84 19.17
N SER A 42 -4.94 3.47 19.18
CA SER A 42 -4.18 3.19 17.96
C SER A 42 -4.82 2.06 17.14
N PHE A 43 -5.22 0.97 17.80
CA PHE A 43 -5.88 -0.15 17.17
C PHE A 43 -7.24 0.27 16.58
N ALA A 44 -8.05 1.00 17.35
CA ALA A 44 -9.36 1.49 16.87
C ALA A 44 -9.21 2.41 15.65
N LEU A 45 -8.26 3.36 15.67
CA LEU A 45 -7.98 4.25 14.53
C LEU A 45 -7.46 3.47 13.31
N PHE A 46 -6.60 2.46 13.53
CA PHE A 46 -6.09 1.62 12.46
C PHE A 46 -7.21 0.81 11.79
N VAL A 47 -8.08 0.18 12.59
CA VAL A 47 -9.24 -0.56 12.08
C VAL A 47 -10.20 0.37 11.36
N ALA A 48 -10.49 1.56 11.91
CA ALA A 48 -11.35 2.55 11.28
C ALA A 48 -10.78 2.98 9.92
N ALA A 49 -9.48 3.28 9.83
CA ALA A 49 -8.83 3.63 8.57
C ALA A 49 -8.90 2.49 7.54
N GLY A 50 -8.69 1.24 7.96
CA GLY A 50 -8.79 0.07 7.08
C GLY A 50 -10.21 -0.22 6.60
N LEU A 51 -11.20 -0.09 7.48
CA LEU A 51 -12.62 -0.26 7.11
C LEU A 51 -13.07 0.84 6.13
N THR A 52 -12.67 2.08 6.38
CA THR A 52 -12.97 3.20 5.50
C THR A 52 -12.43 2.93 4.10
N ASP A 53 -11.17 2.47 3.98
CA ASP A 53 -10.56 2.09 2.70
C ASP A 53 -11.31 0.95 1.99
N ALA A 54 -11.66 -0.10 2.71
CA ALA A 54 -12.41 -1.23 2.15
C ALA A 54 -13.79 -0.82 1.63
N LEU A 55 -14.49 0.06 2.36
CA LEU A 55 -15.78 0.60 1.97
C LEU A 55 -15.66 1.46 0.71
N ASP A 56 -14.63 2.29 0.62
CA ASP A 56 -14.39 3.15 -0.54
C ASP A 56 -14.06 2.38 -1.79
N GLY A 57 -13.15 1.45 -1.68
CA GLY A 57 -12.80 0.57 -2.79
C GLY A 57 -14.00 -0.18 -3.35
N THR A 58 -14.99 -0.48 -2.49
CA THR A 58 -16.23 -1.16 -2.88
C THR A 58 -17.23 -0.18 -3.48
N LEU A 59 -17.42 0.98 -2.85
CA LEU A 59 -18.34 2.03 -3.30
C LEU A 59 -17.89 2.66 -4.63
N ALA A 60 -16.60 2.93 -4.80
CA ALA A 60 -16.03 3.47 -6.04
C ALA A 60 -16.19 2.49 -7.22
N ARG A 61 -16.11 1.18 -6.95
CA ARG A 61 -16.39 0.14 -7.97
C ARG A 61 -17.86 0.10 -8.35
N TRP A 62 -18.77 0.24 -7.39
CA TRP A 62 -20.21 0.24 -7.63
C TRP A 62 -20.66 1.49 -8.38
N LEU A 63 -20.14 2.66 -8.02
CA LEU A 63 -20.52 3.94 -8.63
C LEU A 63 -19.81 4.23 -9.95
N LYS A 64 -18.85 3.40 -10.40
CA LYS A 64 -18.00 3.60 -11.60
C LYS A 64 -17.34 4.98 -11.68
N GLN A 65 -17.13 5.63 -10.54
CA GLN A 65 -16.62 6.99 -10.43
C GLN A 65 -15.20 6.97 -9.88
N ARG A 66 -14.24 6.65 -10.74
CA ARG A 66 -12.81 6.77 -10.40
C ARG A 66 -12.26 8.06 -10.96
N THR A 67 -11.82 8.96 -10.09
CA THR A 67 -11.06 10.12 -10.53
C THR A 67 -9.63 9.70 -10.88
N VAL A 68 -9.05 10.31 -11.92
CA VAL A 68 -7.67 10.04 -12.34
C VAL A 68 -6.69 10.33 -11.19
N LEU A 69 -6.95 11.39 -10.42
CA LEU A 69 -6.15 11.78 -9.25
C LEU A 69 -6.23 10.73 -8.12
N GLY A 70 -7.42 10.23 -7.79
CA GLY A 70 -7.62 9.21 -6.75
C GLY A 70 -6.90 7.91 -7.09
N GLN A 71 -6.90 7.48 -8.35
CA GLN A 71 -6.23 6.26 -8.79
C GLN A 71 -4.72 6.23 -8.49
N TYR A 72 -4.07 7.41 -8.42
CA TYR A 72 -2.65 7.54 -8.09
C TYR A 72 -2.42 7.85 -6.62
N LEU A 73 -3.29 8.66 -6.00
CA LEU A 73 -3.16 9.08 -4.60
C LEU A 73 -3.45 7.94 -3.61
N ASP A 74 -4.45 7.10 -3.89
CA ASP A 74 -4.84 6.00 -2.99
C ASP A 74 -3.68 5.02 -2.73
N PRO A 75 -3.01 4.43 -3.75
CA PRO A 75 -1.89 3.53 -3.50
C PRO A 75 -0.70 4.19 -2.80
N VAL A 76 -0.48 5.50 -3.06
CA VAL A 76 0.60 6.25 -2.42
C VAL A 76 0.28 6.52 -0.96
N ALA A 77 -0.95 6.95 -0.64
CA ALA A 77 -1.40 7.20 0.72
C ALA A 77 -1.34 5.92 1.58
N ASP A 78 -1.79 4.78 1.04
CA ASP A 78 -1.75 3.49 1.71
C ASP A 78 -0.31 3.05 2.02
N LYS A 79 0.57 3.19 1.04
CA LYS A 79 1.99 2.88 1.21
C LYS A 79 2.64 3.77 2.25
N LEU A 80 2.38 5.08 2.21
CA LEU A 80 2.92 6.03 3.19
C LEU A 80 2.42 5.71 4.61
N LEU A 81 1.13 5.41 4.78
CA LEU A 81 0.58 5.05 6.08
C LEU A 81 1.25 3.79 6.63
N LEU A 82 1.25 2.68 5.87
CA LEU A 82 1.85 1.42 6.31
C LEU A 82 3.35 1.58 6.60
N SER A 83 4.08 2.26 5.73
CA SER A 83 5.50 2.53 5.91
C SER A 83 5.76 3.30 7.20
N THR A 84 4.99 4.36 7.46
CA THR A 84 5.10 5.15 8.69
C THR A 84 4.79 4.31 9.92
N LEU A 85 3.77 3.44 9.86
CA LEU A 85 3.44 2.54 10.98
C LEU A 85 4.56 1.55 11.27
N PHE A 86 5.17 0.93 10.26
CA PHE A 86 6.33 0.05 10.46
C PHE A 86 7.49 0.81 11.13
N LEU A 87 7.80 2.04 10.70
CA LEU A 87 8.83 2.87 11.33
C LEU A 87 8.53 3.17 12.79
N VAL A 88 7.32 3.62 13.10
CA VAL A 88 6.92 3.99 14.46
C VAL A 88 6.88 2.76 15.37
N LEU A 89 6.36 1.61 14.90
CA LEU A 89 6.35 0.38 15.66
C LEU A 89 7.77 -0.16 15.89
N THR A 90 8.68 0.02 14.95
CA THR A 90 10.11 -0.30 15.11
C THR A 90 10.76 0.64 16.12
N HIS A 91 10.49 1.94 16.06
CA HIS A 91 10.97 2.91 17.04
C HIS A 91 10.52 2.56 18.47
N LYS A 92 9.32 2.01 18.62
CA LYS A 92 8.77 1.52 19.89
C LYS A 92 9.28 0.11 20.26
N ASN A 93 10.20 -0.49 19.49
CA ASN A 93 10.70 -1.86 19.65
C ASN A 93 9.62 -2.95 19.61
N LEU A 94 8.48 -2.67 18.98
CA LEU A 94 7.37 -3.62 18.81
C LEU A 94 7.55 -4.52 17.59
N ILE A 95 8.30 -4.04 16.58
CA ILE A 95 8.70 -4.78 15.38
C ILE A 95 10.22 -4.71 15.26
N GLY A 96 10.85 -5.81 14.83
CA GLY A 96 12.29 -5.85 14.61
C GLY A 96 12.71 -4.96 13.41
N VAL A 97 13.84 -4.26 13.54
CA VAL A 97 14.41 -3.41 12.48
C VAL A 97 14.57 -4.17 11.16
N THR A 98 14.92 -5.46 11.22
CA THR A 98 15.08 -6.31 10.03
C THR A 98 13.80 -6.40 9.21
N VAL A 99 12.63 -6.59 9.86
CA VAL A 99 11.33 -6.67 9.17
C VAL A 99 11.04 -5.37 8.44
N THR A 100 11.21 -4.25 9.14
CA THR A 100 10.99 -2.92 8.58
C THR A 100 11.94 -2.62 7.43
N ALA A 101 13.23 -2.95 7.56
CA ALA A 101 14.22 -2.77 6.51
C ALA A 101 13.89 -3.60 5.25
N LEU A 102 13.44 -4.85 5.42
CA LEU A 102 13.02 -5.70 4.30
C LEU A 102 11.79 -5.13 3.59
N VAL A 103 10.78 -4.69 4.33
CA VAL A 103 9.56 -4.08 3.77
C VAL A 103 9.90 -2.83 2.98
N PHE A 104 10.68 -1.90 3.58
CA PHE A 104 11.11 -0.66 2.91
C PHE A 104 12.01 -0.93 1.71
N GLY A 105 13.00 -1.78 1.86
CA GLY A 105 13.94 -2.12 0.79
C GLY A 105 13.21 -2.68 -0.43
N ARG A 106 12.26 -3.58 -0.22
CA ARG A 106 11.42 -4.14 -1.30
C ARG A 106 10.56 -3.07 -1.94
N ASP A 107 9.90 -2.23 -1.17
CA ASP A 107 9.00 -1.20 -1.70
C ASP A 107 9.80 -0.15 -2.51
N LEU A 108 10.95 0.26 -2.01
CA LEU A 108 11.86 1.16 -2.72
C LEU A 108 12.41 0.50 -4.00
N ALA A 109 12.81 -0.76 -3.94
CA ALA A 109 13.31 -1.48 -5.11
C ALA A 109 12.25 -1.55 -6.23
N ILE A 110 10.98 -1.84 -5.89
CA ILE A 110 9.89 -1.87 -6.87
C ILE A 110 9.66 -0.48 -7.48
N LEU A 111 9.67 0.59 -6.67
CA LEU A 111 9.52 1.97 -7.15
C LEU A 111 10.65 2.37 -8.08
N LEU A 112 11.90 2.07 -7.72
CA LEU A 112 13.07 2.38 -8.55
C LEU A 112 13.02 1.64 -9.89
N VAL A 113 12.73 0.34 -9.87
CA VAL A 113 12.61 -0.44 -11.10
C VAL A 113 11.46 0.06 -11.97
N ALA A 114 10.31 0.39 -11.37
CA ALA A 114 9.17 0.96 -12.10
C ALA A 114 9.54 2.30 -12.75
N ALA A 115 10.28 3.17 -12.03
CA ALA A 115 10.75 4.45 -12.54
C ALA A 115 11.74 4.28 -13.70
N ILE A 116 12.72 3.36 -13.56
CA ILE A 116 13.71 3.07 -14.61
C ILE A 116 13.01 2.53 -15.87
N LEU A 117 12.09 1.58 -15.72
CA LEU A 117 11.36 1.02 -16.85
C LEU A 117 10.45 2.05 -17.53
N TYR A 118 9.84 2.95 -16.74
CA TYR A 118 9.05 4.05 -17.29
C TYR A 118 9.92 5.01 -18.11
N ALA A 119 11.12 5.34 -17.63
CA ALA A 119 12.07 6.22 -18.33
C ALA A 119 12.64 5.56 -19.59
N ALA A 120 12.92 4.24 -19.56
CA ALA A 120 13.59 3.52 -20.66
C ALA A 120 12.62 3.10 -21.77
N VAL A 121 11.38 2.71 -21.46
CA VAL A 121 10.45 2.03 -22.39
C VAL A 121 9.14 2.80 -22.60
N GLY A 122 8.93 3.91 -21.86
CA GLY A 122 7.68 4.66 -21.91
C GLY A 122 6.53 4.00 -21.14
N ARG A 123 5.30 4.56 -21.30
CA ARG A 123 4.11 4.09 -20.57
C ARG A 123 3.75 2.65 -20.94
N ARG A 124 4.04 1.72 -20.04
CA ARG A 124 3.44 0.37 -20.04
C ARG A 124 2.73 0.16 -18.72
N GLU A 125 1.50 -0.32 -18.78
CA GLU A 125 0.70 -0.69 -17.60
C GLU A 125 1.38 -1.85 -16.85
N PHE A 126 1.90 -1.56 -15.65
CA PHE A 126 2.37 -2.60 -14.75
C PHE A 126 1.18 -3.16 -13.98
N ARG A 127 0.72 -4.35 -14.36
CA ARG A 127 -0.29 -5.05 -13.57
C ARG A 127 0.34 -5.49 -12.24
N PRO A 128 -0.26 -5.13 -11.09
CA PRO A 128 0.25 -5.55 -9.80
C PRO A 128 0.25 -7.07 -9.70
N SER A 129 1.39 -7.65 -9.28
CA SER A 129 1.51 -9.10 -9.11
C SER A 129 0.66 -9.58 -7.93
N LEU A 130 0.17 -10.82 -8.00
CA LEU A 130 -0.57 -11.45 -6.91
C LEU A 130 0.26 -11.46 -5.60
N PHE A 131 1.56 -11.74 -5.70
CA PHE A 131 2.49 -11.68 -4.58
C PHE A 131 2.56 -10.29 -3.93
N GLY A 132 2.49 -9.22 -4.73
CA GLY A 132 2.44 -7.86 -4.21
C GLY A 132 1.19 -7.57 -3.39
N LYS A 133 0.02 -8.08 -3.83
CA LYS A 133 -1.25 -7.94 -3.10
C LYS A 133 -1.21 -8.72 -1.79
N LEU A 134 -0.78 -9.98 -1.81
CA LEU A 134 -0.65 -10.82 -0.63
C LEU A 134 0.31 -10.21 0.40
N ASN A 135 1.42 -9.64 -0.07
CA ASN A 135 2.36 -8.97 0.81
C ASN A 135 1.74 -7.76 1.52
N THR A 136 0.96 -6.94 0.82
CA THR A 136 0.25 -5.81 1.47
C THR A 136 -0.76 -6.30 2.52
N VAL A 137 -1.50 -7.36 2.23
CA VAL A 137 -2.43 -7.97 3.19
C VAL A 137 -1.68 -8.47 4.43
N ALA A 138 -0.54 -9.14 4.24
CA ALA A 138 0.30 -9.60 5.36
C ALA A 138 0.84 -8.44 6.20
N GLN A 139 1.28 -7.36 5.59
CA GLN A 139 1.74 -6.15 6.27
C GLN A 139 0.62 -5.52 7.12
N VAL A 140 -0.59 -5.37 6.56
CA VAL A 140 -1.77 -4.87 7.29
C VAL A 140 -2.10 -5.79 8.47
N ALA A 141 -2.13 -7.10 8.26
CA ALA A 141 -2.36 -8.08 9.32
C ALA A 141 -1.29 -8.02 10.41
N ALA A 142 -0.01 -7.89 10.04
CA ALA A 142 1.09 -7.77 10.99
C ALA A 142 0.93 -6.54 11.89
N VAL A 143 0.64 -5.36 11.33
CA VAL A 143 0.40 -4.14 12.11
C VAL A 143 -0.80 -4.33 13.05
N ALA A 144 -1.92 -4.88 12.55
CA ALA A 144 -3.10 -5.14 13.36
C ALA A 144 -2.80 -6.03 14.57
N VAL A 145 -2.12 -7.17 14.35
CA VAL A 145 -1.83 -8.14 15.41
C VAL A 145 -0.75 -7.61 16.37
N VAL A 146 0.23 -6.84 15.88
CA VAL A 146 1.22 -6.18 16.76
C VAL A 146 0.54 -5.19 17.70
N LEU A 147 -0.38 -4.35 17.21
CA LEU A 147 -1.15 -3.45 18.05
C LEU A 147 -2.09 -4.19 19.01
N LEU A 148 -2.74 -5.26 18.54
CA LEU A 148 -3.62 -6.10 19.35
C LEU A 148 -2.85 -6.76 20.52
N HIS A 149 -1.62 -7.21 20.27
CA HIS A 149 -0.75 -7.79 21.31
C HIS A 149 -0.44 -6.80 22.44
N GLN A 150 -0.43 -5.50 22.15
CA GLN A 150 -0.21 -4.49 23.19
C GLN A 150 -1.44 -4.27 24.08
N ILE A 151 -2.62 -4.76 23.66
CA ILE A 151 -3.88 -4.63 24.39
C ILE A 151 -4.19 -5.94 25.14
N TYR A 152 -3.91 -7.07 24.50
CA TYR A 152 -4.21 -8.41 25.01
C TYR A 152 -2.96 -9.28 25.02
N ASP A 153 -2.47 -9.59 26.21
CA ASP A 153 -1.33 -10.51 26.42
C ASP A 153 -1.85 -11.96 26.54
N ALA A 154 -2.39 -12.49 25.45
CA ALA A 154 -2.87 -13.86 25.38
C ALA A 154 -1.94 -14.70 24.49
N ARG A 155 -1.70 -15.98 24.85
CA ARG A 155 -0.78 -16.88 24.12
C ARG A 155 -1.12 -16.97 22.61
N TRP A 156 -2.40 -17.03 22.28
CA TRP A 156 -2.84 -17.09 20.88
C TRP A 156 -2.51 -15.80 20.10
N VAL A 157 -2.54 -14.62 20.76
CA VAL A 157 -2.15 -13.33 20.14
C VAL A 157 -0.65 -13.29 19.87
N VAL A 158 0.16 -13.79 20.82
CA VAL A 158 1.62 -13.92 20.63
C VAL A 158 1.94 -14.80 19.43
N THR A 159 1.26 -15.96 19.33
CA THR A 159 1.44 -16.87 18.18
C THR A 159 1.03 -16.20 16.87
N LEU A 160 -0.12 -15.53 16.83
CA LEU A 160 -0.57 -14.79 15.64
C LEU A 160 0.39 -13.67 15.24
N ARG A 161 0.95 -12.94 16.22
CA ARG A 161 1.96 -11.90 15.97
C ARG A 161 3.19 -12.49 15.28
N THR A 162 3.72 -13.58 15.80
CA THR A 162 4.89 -14.26 15.21
C THR A 162 4.57 -14.72 13.79
N LEU A 163 3.46 -15.42 13.60
CA LEU A 163 3.05 -15.90 12.27
C LEU A 163 2.84 -14.76 11.28
N ALA A 164 2.23 -13.65 11.69
CA ALA A 164 1.99 -12.50 10.81
C ALA A 164 3.30 -11.80 10.41
N LEU A 165 4.26 -11.68 11.33
CA LEU A 165 5.57 -11.11 11.03
C LEU A 165 6.39 -12.03 10.13
N ASP A 166 6.40 -13.35 10.39
CA ASP A 166 7.09 -14.33 9.56
C ASP A 166 6.49 -14.39 8.15
N ALA A 167 5.16 -14.39 8.06
CA ALA A 167 4.47 -14.31 6.77
C ALA A 167 4.82 -13.02 6.00
N THR A 168 4.94 -11.89 6.70
CA THR A 168 5.37 -10.62 6.11
C THR A 168 6.80 -10.73 5.56
N ILE A 169 7.74 -11.33 6.30
CA ILE A 169 9.11 -11.54 5.84
C ILE A 169 9.13 -12.43 4.59
N ILE A 170 8.48 -13.59 4.66
CA ILE A 170 8.46 -14.58 3.57
C ILE A 170 7.85 -13.96 2.30
N LEU A 171 6.71 -13.30 2.42
CA LEU A 171 6.02 -12.70 1.27
C LEU A 171 6.78 -11.48 0.72
N THR A 172 7.46 -10.72 1.58
CA THR A 172 8.31 -9.60 1.15
C THR A 172 9.47 -10.10 0.30
N VAL A 173 10.19 -11.13 0.76
CA VAL A 173 11.31 -11.74 0.02
C VAL A 173 10.81 -12.40 -1.27
N ALA A 174 9.76 -13.21 -1.20
CA ALA A 174 9.18 -13.88 -2.37
C ALA A 174 8.70 -12.86 -3.42
N SER A 175 8.04 -11.79 -3.00
CA SER A 175 7.59 -10.70 -3.89
C SER A 175 8.76 -9.97 -4.54
N GLY A 176 9.83 -9.70 -3.78
CA GLY A 176 11.05 -9.07 -4.30
C GLY A 176 11.75 -9.93 -5.35
N LEU A 177 11.96 -11.21 -5.06
CA LEU A 177 12.57 -12.18 -5.98
C LEU A 177 11.73 -12.36 -7.25
N HIS A 178 10.40 -12.50 -7.10
CA HIS A 178 9.51 -12.61 -8.26
C HIS A 178 9.58 -11.39 -9.17
N TYR A 179 9.66 -10.19 -8.56
CA TYR A 179 9.77 -8.95 -9.32
C TYR A 179 11.11 -8.84 -10.04
N ALA A 180 12.21 -9.17 -9.38
CA ALA A 180 13.55 -9.21 -9.97
C ALA A 180 13.58 -10.19 -11.17
N TRP A 181 13.06 -11.39 -11.00
CA TRP A 181 12.97 -12.39 -12.07
C TRP A 181 12.12 -11.91 -13.27
N MET A 182 10.98 -11.27 -13.00
CA MET A 182 10.11 -10.72 -14.05
C MET A 182 10.83 -9.64 -14.87
N VAL A 183 11.58 -8.75 -14.21
CA VAL A 183 12.34 -7.68 -14.85
C VAL A 183 13.47 -8.26 -15.71
N THR A 184 14.25 -9.17 -15.16
CA THR A 184 15.37 -9.82 -15.87
C THR A 184 14.87 -10.52 -17.15
N ARG A 185 13.75 -11.23 -17.07
CA ARG A 185 13.16 -11.89 -18.26
C ARG A 185 12.69 -10.87 -19.31
N ARG A 186 12.16 -9.72 -18.91
CA ARG A 186 11.74 -8.67 -19.84
C ARG A 186 12.89 -7.95 -20.51
N MET A 187 14.01 -7.80 -19.81
CA MET A 187 15.23 -7.21 -20.37
C MET A 187 15.96 -8.21 -21.29
N ALA A 188 15.85 -9.50 -21.03
CA ALA A 188 16.47 -10.56 -21.84
C ALA A 188 15.66 -10.93 -23.09
N ALA A 189 14.39 -10.50 -23.22
CA ALA A 189 13.62 -10.69 -24.44
C ALA A 189 14.18 -9.76 -25.53
N PRO A 190 14.73 -10.31 -26.66
CA PRO A 190 15.26 -9.48 -27.74
C PRO A 190 14.14 -8.58 -28.26
N GLY A 191 14.47 -7.31 -28.45
CA GLY A 191 13.56 -6.35 -29.07
C GLY A 191 13.03 -6.91 -30.37
N ILE A 192 11.74 -6.82 -30.56
CA ILE A 192 11.14 -6.99 -31.89
C ILE A 192 11.51 -5.72 -32.69
N ASP A 193 12.78 -5.60 -33.04
CA ASP A 193 13.25 -4.75 -34.11
C ASP A 193 12.97 -5.51 -35.40
N GLY A 194 11.80 -5.32 -35.96
CA GLY A 194 11.42 -6.02 -37.17
C GLY A 194 10.12 -5.53 -37.79
N VAL A 195 9.95 -4.22 -37.87
CA VAL A 195 9.10 -3.68 -38.95
C VAL A 195 10.05 -2.94 -39.88
N GLY A 196 10.62 -3.71 -40.81
CA GLY A 196 11.29 -3.17 -41.96
C GLY A 196 10.33 -2.30 -42.78
N PRO A 197 10.81 -1.24 -43.44
CA PRO A 197 10.03 -0.49 -44.40
C PRO A 197 9.90 -1.38 -45.63
N GLY A 198 8.77 -2.02 -45.78
CA GLY A 198 8.46 -2.92 -46.90
C GLY A 198 7.26 -2.47 -47.69
N ARG A 199 7.52 -1.70 -48.77
CA ARG A 199 6.80 -1.56 -50.02
C ARG A 199 5.30 -1.23 -49.97
#